data_ee2fbc6e0ce508fb5437b48956e55cc2
#
_entry.id   ee2fbc6e0ce508fb5437b48956e55cc2
#
_cell.length_a   1.000
_cell.length_b   1.000
_cell.length_c   1.000
_cell.angle_alpha   90.00
_cell.angle_beta   90.00
_cell.angle_gamma   90.00
#
_symmetry.space_group_name_H-M   'P 1'
#
loop_
_entity.id
_entity.type
_entity.pdbx_description
1 polymer ?
#
loop_
_entity_poly.entity_id
_entity_poly.type
_entity_poly.pdbx_seq_one_letter_code
_entity_poly.pdbx_strand_id
1 'polypeptide(L)'
;MAKYEKSMTGQFETVINRLHEDIMNSGLSMNMVDESNYAIGDTNIAVRVYDKYFMRNGSRASLSLTVVGHGNDIFVSAIGAGGGQGIVFNFSLGAESNMVAVVEESINRMG
;
A
#
# COMPACT_ATOMS: atom_id res chain seq x y z
N MET A 1 -7.08 -9.87 -7.08
CA MET A 1 -6.64 -9.20 -5.87
C MET A 1 -5.19 -9.57 -5.56
N ALA A 2 -4.40 -8.62 -5.16
CA ALA A 2 -2.99 -8.83 -4.88
C ALA A 2 -2.70 -8.53 -3.42
N LYS A 3 -1.69 -9.19 -2.87
CA LYS A 3 -1.33 -8.98 -1.48
C LYS A 3 0.16 -9.18 -1.28
N TYR A 4 0.75 -8.36 -0.45
CA TYR A 4 2.15 -8.49 -0.03
C TYR A 4 2.23 -8.20 1.46
N GLU A 5 2.87 -9.08 2.20
CA GLU A 5 3.06 -8.90 3.63
C GLU A 5 4.51 -9.17 4.00
N LYS A 6 5.03 -8.42 4.95
CA LYS A 6 6.42 -8.55 5.36
C LYS A 6 6.58 -8.16 6.82
N SER A 7 7.30 -8.98 7.56
CA SER A 7 7.76 -8.63 8.89
C SER A 7 9.20 -8.16 8.78
N MET A 8 9.51 -7.06 9.44
CA MET A 8 10.84 -6.48 9.36
C MET A 8 11.14 -5.76 10.67
N THR A 9 12.36 -5.28 10.82
CA THR A 9 12.72 -4.42 11.95
C THR A 9 12.92 -3.01 11.43
N GLY A 10 12.62 -2.03 12.28
CA GLY A 10 12.78 -0.64 11.90
C GLY A 10 12.04 0.26 12.86
N GLN A 11 11.96 1.51 12.49
CA GLN A 11 11.26 2.51 13.27
C GLN A 11 9.91 2.80 12.58
N PHE A 12 8.84 2.70 13.35
CA PHE A 12 7.49 2.78 12.80
C PHE A 12 7.27 4.04 11.96
N GLU A 13 7.61 5.21 12.50
CA GLU A 13 7.38 6.47 11.79
C GLU A 13 8.18 6.54 10.49
N THR A 14 9.40 6.08 10.53
CA THR A 14 10.24 6.08 9.34
C THR A 14 9.67 5.17 8.26
N VAL A 15 9.23 3.99 8.65
CA VAL A 15 8.70 3.02 7.68
C VAL A 15 7.42 3.52 7.04
N ILE A 16 6.46 4.01 7.87
CA ILE A 16 5.18 4.46 7.31
C ILE A 16 5.36 5.69 6.43
N ASN A 17 6.22 6.63 6.83
CA ASN A 17 6.44 7.83 6.04
C ASN A 17 7.12 7.52 4.71
N ARG A 18 8.08 6.61 4.71
CA ARG A 18 8.76 6.22 3.49
C ARG A 18 7.83 5.50 2.53
N LEU A 19 7.00 4.59 3.07
CA LEU A 19 6.02 3.90 2.25
C LEU A 19 5.02 4.86 1.64
N HIS A 20 4.52 5.79 2.44
CA HIS A 20 3.58 6.79 1.94
C HIS A 20 4.20 7.60 0.81
N GLU A 21 5.43 8.06 1.00
CA GLU A 21 6.12 8.87 0.00
C GLU A 21 6.33 8.10 -1.30
N ASP A 22 6.79 6.86 -1.19
CA ASP A 22 7.03 6.05 -2.38
C ASP A 22 5.74 5.73 -3.11
N ILE A 23 4.65 5.47 -2.37
CA ILE A 23 3.36 5.22 -2.99
C ILE A 23 2.85 6.46 -3.72
N MET A 24 2.89 7.61 -3.06
CA MET A 24 2.38 8.83 -3.67
C MET A 24 3.19 9.27 -4.88
N ASN A 25 4.47 8.91 -4.92
CA ASN A 25 5.33 9.25 -6.04
C ASN A 25 5.35 8.20 -7.15
N SER A 26 4.53 7.15 -7.02
CA SER A 26 4.58 6.04 -7.97
C SER A 26 3.76 6.28 -9.23
N GLY A 27 2.98 7.36 -9.29
CA GLY A 27 2.20 7.66 -10.48
C GLY A 27 1.48 8.98 -10.37
N LEU A 28 0.98 9.46 -11.48
CA LEU A 28 0.39 10.79 -11.56
C LEU A 28 -1.01 10.87 -10.98
N SER A 29 -1.72 9.77 -10.97
CA SER A 29 -3.12 9.77 -10.53
C SER A 29 -3.30 9.12 -9.17
N MET A 30 -2.23 9.04 -8.39
CA MET A 30 -2.29 8.42 -7.08
C MET A 30 -2.90 9.39 -6.07
N ASN A 31 -3.89 8.93 -5.33
CA ASN A 31 -4.54 9.72 -4.29
C ASN A 31 -4.62 8.92 -3.01
N MET A 32 -4.42 9.60 -1.88
CA MET A 32 -4.72 8.99 -0.59
C MET A 32 -6.19 9.26 -0.30
N VAL A 33 -6.96 8.18 -0.17
CA VAL A 33 -8.41 8.29 0.06
C VAL A 33 -8.69 8.61 1.53
N ASP A 34 -8.02 7.89 2.42
CA ASP A 34 -8.24 8.09 3.85
C ASP A 34 -7.11 7.45 4.64
N GLU A 35 -7.02 7.80 5.91
CA GLU A 35 -6.01 7.23 6.79
C GLU A 35 -6.58 7.10 8.19
N SER A 36 -6.05 6.15 8.93
CA SER A 36 -6.41 5.96 10.32
C SER A 36 -5.16 5.58 11.09
N ASN A 37 -5.02 6.13 12.29
CA ASN A 37 -3.89 5.87 13.15
C ASN A 37 -4.40 5.48 14.53
N TYR A 38 -3.77 4.48 15.12
CA TYR A 38 -4.18 4.01 16.43
C TYR A 38 -2.95 3.55 17.20
N ALA A 39 -2.92 3.81 18.48
CA ALA A 39 -1.82 3.38 19.34
C ALA A 39 -2.41 2.80 20.62
N ILE A 40 -1.84 1.67 21.03
CA ILE A 40 -2.21 1.06 22.29
C ILE A 40 -0.94 0.46 22.91
N GLY A 41 -0.59 0.93 24.13
CA GLY A 41 0.65 0.53 24.76
C GLY A 41 1.83 0.88 23.86
N ASP A 42 2.68 -0.10 23.60
CA ASP A 42 3.84 0.07 22.73
C ASP A 42 3.55 -0.23 21.27
N THR A 43 2.28 -0.40 20.92
CA THR A 43 1.90 -0.77 19.56
C THR A 43 1.29 0.42 18.84
N ASN A 44 1.80 0.68 17.65
CA ASN A 44 1.29 1.72 16.76
C ASN A 44 0.75 1.06 15.51
N ILE A 45 -0.41 1.54 15.04
CA ILE A 45 -1.05 1.00 13.85
C ILE A 45 -1.39 2.16 12.93
N ALA A 46 -1.01 2.04 11.68
CA ALA A 46 -1.37 3.01 10.66
C ALA A 46 -2.05 2.29 9.51
N VAL A 47 -3.20 2.80 9.09
CA VAL A 47 -3.92 2.29 7.94
C VAL A 47 -4.03 3.42 6.93
N ARG A 48 -3.68 3.14 5.68
CA ARG A 48 -3.75 4.12 4.60
C ARG A 48 -4.45 3.47 3.43
N VAL A 49 -5.39 4.17 2.83
CA VAL A 49 -6.08 3.69 1.64
C VAL A 49 -5.78 4.66 0.51
N TYR A 50 -5.33 4.11 -0.59
CA TYR A 50 -4.98 4.88 -1.79
C TYR A 50 -5.80 4.37 -2.96
N ASP A 51 -6.05 5.24 -3.93
CA ASP A 51 -6.58 4.77 -5.20
C ASP A 51 -5.80 5.42 -6.34
N LYS A 52 -5.87 4.78 -7.48
CA LYS A 52 -5.20 5.24 -8.68
C LYS A 52 -6.07 4.95 -9.88
N TYR A 53 -6.18 5.93 -10.76
CA TYR A 53 -6.91 5.78 -12.00
C TYR A 53 -5.91 5.52 -13.12
N PHE A 54 -6.13 4.46 -13.87
CA PHE A 54 -5.26 4.09 -14.98
C PHE A 54 -5.92 4.53 -16.27
N MET A 55 -5.45 5.65 -16.79
CA MET A 55 -6.07 6.26 -17.96
C MET A 55 -6.04 5.37 -19.19
N ARG A 56 -5.03 4.56 -19.30
CA ARG A 56 -4.83 3.74 -20.48
C ARG A 56 -6.00 2.81 -20.77
N ASN A 57 -6.58 2.23 -19.73
CA ASN A 57 -7.69 1.29 -19.90
C ASN A 57 -8.93 1.68 -19.11
N GLY A 58 -8.94 2.88 -18.53
CA GLY A 58 -10.09 3.36 -17.78
C GLY A 58 -10.36 2.62 -16.49
N SER A 59 -9.39 1.88 -15.97
CA SER A 59 -9.61 1.11 -14.76
C SER A 59 -9.12 1.86 -13.53
N ARG A 60 -9.61 1.45 -12.39
CA ARG A 60 -9.18 1.94 -11.09
C ARG A 60 -8.67 0.80 -10.26
N ALA A 61 -7.74 1.12 -9.39
CA ALA A 61 -7.27 0.16 -8.41
C ALA A 61 -7.12 0.87 -7.08
N SER A 62 -7.32 0.14 -6.01
CA SER A 62 -7.11 0.66 -4.67
C SER A 62 -6.06 -0.16 -3.95
N LEU A 63 -5.40 0.48 -2.99
CA LEU A 63 -4.37 -0.14 -2.18
C LEU A 63 -4.69 0.15 -0.73
N SER A 64 -4.80 -0.91 0.06
CA SER A 64 -4.94 -0.77 1.50
C SER A 64 -3.60 -1.13 2.13
N LEU A 65 -3.01 -0.18 2.81
CA LEU A 65 -1.71 -0.36 3.46
C LEU A 65 -1.91 -0.33 4.96
N THR A 66 -1.44 -1.36 5.65
CA THR A 66 -1.48 -1.42 7.10
C THR A 66 -0.05 -1.62 7.60
N VAL A 67 0.37 -0.79 8.54
CA VAL A 67 1.68 -0.91 9.17
C VAL A 67 1.46 -1.00 10.68
N VAL A 68 1.99 -2.06 11.28
CA VAL A 68 1.93 -2.26 12.72
C VAL A 68 3.34 -2.23 13.25
N GLY A 69 3.57 -1.42 14.28
CA GLY A 69 4.87 -1.35 14.92
C GLY A 69 4.74 -1.65 16.41
N HIS A 70 5.57 -2.57 16.90
CA HIS A 70 5.66 -2.87 18.32
C HIS A 70 7.14 -2.88 18.68
N GLY A 71 7.58 -1.83 19.38
CA GLY A 71 9.01 -1.62 19.57
C GLY A 71 9.67 -1.45 18.21
N ASN A 72 10.68 -2.27 17.92
CA ASN A 72 11.35 -2.25 16.63
C ASN A 72 10.80 -3.28 15.66
N ASP A 73 9.78 -4.01 16.04
CA ASP A 73 9.17 -5.01 15.18
C ASP A 73 8.09 -4.37 14.34
N ILE A 74 8.20 -4.52 13.03
CA ILE A 74 7.28 -3.89 12.08
C ILE A 74 6.63 -4.98 11.25
N PHE A 75 5.32 -4.88 11.08
CA PHE A 75 4.59 -5.71 10.14
C PHE A 75 3.90 -4.82 9.12
N VAL A 76 4.07 -5.14 7.85
CA VAL A 76 3.47 -4.39 6.76
C VAL A 76 2.56 -5.32 5.99
N SER A 77 1.35 -4.86 5.71
CA SER A 77 0.41 -5.58 4.85
C SER A 77 -0.11 -4.63 3.80
N ALA A 78 0.00 -5.02 2.54
CA ALA A 78 -0.51 -4.25 1.42
C ALA A 78 -1.46 -5.14 0.64
N ILE A 79 -2.70 -4.69 0.48
CA ILE A 79 -3.72 -5.44 -0.24
C ILE A 79 -4.26 -4.56 -1.35
N GLY A 80 -4.13 -5.07 -2.58
CA GLY A 80 -4.60 -4.36 -3.75
C GLY A 80 -5.92 -4.93 -4.24
N ALA A 81 -6.82 -4.06 -4.65
CA ALA A 81 -8.09 -4.46 -5.23
C ALA A 81 -8.30 -3.70 -6.52
N GLY A 82 -8.60 -4.43 -7.58
CA GLY A 82 -8.89 -3.81 -8.86
C GLY A 82 -10.31 -3.32 -8.91
N GLY A 83 -10.50 -2.14 -9.49
CA GLY A 83 -11.83 -1.57 -9.63
C GLY A 83 -12.46 -1.87 -10.96
N GLY A 84 -11.90 -2.75 -11.73
CA GLY A 84 -12.42 -3.03 -13.05
C GLY A 84 -13.73 -3.79 -13.01
N GLN A 85 -14.41 -3.78 -14.12
CA GLN A 85 -15.63 -4.55 -14.27
C GLN A 85 -15.26 -6.01 -14.27
N GLY A 86 -16.06 -6.82 -13.61
CA GLY A 86 -15.71 -8.19 -13.41
C GLY A 86 -15.43 -8.99 -14.69
N ILE A 87 -16.00 -8.60 -15.77
CA ILE A 87 -15.86 -9.34 -17.01
C ILE A 87 -14.52 -9.12 -17.67
N VAL A 88 -13.95 -7.95 -17.49
CA VAL A 88 -12.63 -7.65 -18.08
C VAL A 88 -11.56 -7.70 -17.02
N PHE A 89 -11.65 -8.67 -16.23
CA PHE A 89 -10.77 -8.85 -15.11
C PHE A 89 -9.31 -8.98 -15.49
N ASN A 90 -9.01 -9.38 -16.68
CA ASN A 90 -7.63 -9.51 -17.11
C ASN A 90 -6.89 -8.19 -17.10
N PHE A 91 -7.59 -7.11 -17.30
CA PHE A 91 -6.94 -5.80 -17.33
C PHE A 91 -6.79 -5.20 -15.96
N SER A 92 -7.73 -5.48 -15.06
CA SER A 92 -7.63 -4.95 -13.72
C SER A 92 -6.56 -5.64 -12.89
N LEU A 93 -6.21 -6.88 -13.22
CA LEU A 93 -5.18 -7.60 -12.48
C LEU A 93 -3.84 -6.89 -12.50
N GLY A 94 -3.50 -6.28 -13.64
CA GLY A 94 -2.23 -5.56 -13.71
C GLY A 94 -2.20 -4.33 -12.82
N ALA A 95 -3.33 -3.63 -12.73
CA ALA A 95 -3.39 -2.40 -11.95
C ALA A 95 -3.18 -2.65 -10.47
N GLU A 96 -3.89 -3.61 -9.90
CA GLU A 96 -3.77 -3.87 -8.47
C GLU A 96 -2.41 -4.46 -8.13
N SER A 97 -1.85 -5.29 -9.00
CA SER A 97 -0.54 -5.85 -8.78
C SER A 97 0.55 -4.80 -8.84
N ASN A 98 0.41 -3.81 -9.71
CA ASN A 98 1.37 -2.73 -9.80
C ASN A 98 1.40 -1.90 -8.53
N MET A 99 0.26 -1.66 -7.92
CA MET A 99 0.20 -0.90 -6.67
C MET A 99 0.88 -1.65 -5.53
N VAL A 100 0.65 -2.95 -5.44
CA VAL A 100 1.28 -3.76 -4.40
C VAL A 100 2.79 -3.87 -4.64
N ALA A 101 3.21 -3.96 -5.89
CA ALA A 101 4.64 -4.03 -6.23
C ALA A 101 5.40 -2.79 -5.77
N VAL A 102 4.77 -1.63 -5.76
CA VAL A 102 5.42 -0.41 -5.26
C VAL A 102 5.78 -0.57 -3.79
N VAL A 103 4.89 -1.17 -3.01
CA VAL A 103 5.16 -1.40 -1.58
C VAL A 103 6.32 -2.38 -1.41
N GLU A 104 6.31 -3.46 -2.17
CA GLU A 104 7.37 -4.45 -2.10
C GLU A 104 8.72 -3.84 -2.46
N GLU A 105 8.78 -3.05 -3.52
CA GLU A 105 10.02 -2.40 -3.92
C GLU A 105 10.50 -1.39 -2.88
N SER A 106 9.59 -0.66 -2.29
CA SER A 106 9.93 0.32 -1.25
C SER A 106 10.57 -0.39 -0.05
N ILE A 107 9.97 -1.49 0.39
CA ILE A 107 10.47 -2.24 1.52
C ILE A 107 11.84 -2.85 1.20
N ASN A 108 12.02 -3.36 0.00
CA ASN A 108 13.31 -3.94 -0.40
C ASN A 108 14.41 -2.89 -0.41
N ARG A 109 14.09 -1.65 -0.73
CA ARG A 109 15.08 -0.57 -0.69
C ARG A 109 15.41 -0.13 0.74
N MET A 110 14.47 -0.29 1.67
CA MET A 110 14.71 0.06 3.06
C MET A 110 15.54 -0.99 3.80
N GLY A 111 15.33 -2.21 3.42
CA GLY A 111 15.99 -3.31 4.06
C GLY A 111 17.24 -3.75 3.33
#